data_47fa50d3584b2775bb8210d463f932dd
#
_entry.id   47fa50d3584b2775bb8210d463f932dd
#
_cell.length_a   1.000
_cell.length_b   1.000
_cell.length_c   1.000
_cell.angle_alpha   90.00
_cell.angle_beta   90.00
_cell.angle_gamma   90.00
#
_symmetry.space_group_name_H-M   'P 1'
#
loop_
_entity.id
_entity.type
_entity.pdbx_description
1 polymer ?
#
loop_
_entity_poly.entity_id
_entity_poly.type
_entity_poly.pdbx_seq_one_letter_code
_entity_poly.pdbx_strand_id
1 'polypeptide(L)'
;MAGVAVCAHCGRYSDNQVPALGAVTVCAVCANRHFDRCSTCALWAATTRYVSGGRRVCDGCAAGFAVCEECGTLLPDYSVCDACHSGAEVWNYSYKPDPRFHGDGPLYLGMELEIIVPQRCRDRAVSAVADAVGRLAYLKNDSSIEPAGFELVTHPMDYPFAIREFPWDILGELSALGCVSDRRVGLHVHASRAGFSSPAHIYRWATFLYRNETAVTDLAGRRSRYARFSPQARGAIKDTAKGHPHGTDVDRYQAVNPHPRHTLEVRVFAGSLDPVRVQAALGFVAASVEYTRVITSHDITRHQGWDWPRFTHWVRARTDTYAPLAQRLGEVDLACAS
;
A
#
# COMPACT_ATOMS: atom_id res chain seq x y z
N MET A 1 -9.48 -26.95 -32.25
CA MET A 1 -10.42 -25.84 -31.84
C MET A 1 -10.41 -25.81 -30.32
N ALA A 2 -9.86 -24.77 -29.71
CA ALA A 2 -9.93 -24.58 -28.25
C ALA A 2 -11.41 -24.33 -27.91
N GLY A 3 -12.00 -25.20 -27.12
CA GLY A 3 -13.41 -25.08 -26.76
C GLY A 3 -13.65 -23.94 -25.81
N VAL A 4 -14.70 -23.16 -26.02
CA VAL A 4 -15.20 -22.18 -25.09
C VAL A 4 -15.65 -22.91 -23.81
N ALA A 5 -15.09 -22.58 -22.66
CA ALA A 5 -15.45 -23.18 -21.38
C ALA A 5 -15.88 -22.12 -20.35
N VAL A 6 -16.58 -22.55 -19.31
CA VAL A 6 -17.05 -21.67 -18.23
C VAL A 6 -15.89 -21.42 -17.27
N CYS A 7 -15.62 -20.16 -16.97
CA CYS A 7 -14.64 -19.77 -15.95
C CYS A 7 -15.14 -20.15 -14.55
N ALA A 8 -14.39 -20.97 -13.84
CA ALA A 8 -14.75 -21.42 -12.49
C ALA A 8 -14.84 -20.29 -11.46
N HIS A 9 -14.22 -19.11 -11.72
CA HIS A 9 -14.24 -17.98 -10.81
C HIS A 9 -15.41 -17.00 -11.06
N CYS A 10 -15.65 -16.63 -12.33
CA CYS A 10 -16.67 -15.60 -12.64
C CYS A 10 -17.92 -16.14 -13.35
N GLY A 11 -17.98 -17.42 -13.68
CA GLY A 11 -19.11 -18.07 -14.35
C GLY A 11 -19.28 -17.70 -15.83
N ARG A 12 -18.41 -16.89 -16.42
CA ARG A 12 -18.52 -16.45 -17.82
C ARG A 12 -17.85 -17.43 -18.77
N TYR A 13 -18.39 -17.55 -19.97
CA TYR A 13 -17.75 -18.27 -21.05
C TYR A 13 -16.53 -17.51 -21.57
N SER A 14 -15.44 -18.23 -21.83
CA SER A 14 -14.21 -17.68 -22.38
C SER A 14 -13.48 -18.75 -23.20
N ASP A 15 -12.87 -18.33 -24.28
CA ASP A 15 -11.97 -19.13 -25.13
C ASP A 15 -10.51 -19.08 -24.62
N ASN A 16 -10.17 -18.11 -23.81
CA ASN A 16 -8.84 -17.93 -23.22
C ASN A 16 -8.85 -18.34 -21.74
N GLN A 17 -8.64 -19.62 -21.49
CA GLN A 17 -8.64 -20.22 -20.17
C GLN A 17 -7.27 -20.77 -19.78
N VAL A 18 -6.96 -20.72 -18.51
CA VAL A 18 -5.73 -21.25 -17.92
C VAL A 18 -6.06 -22.23 -16.79
N PRO A 19 -5.23 -23.26 -16.59
CA PRO A 19 -5.47 -24.25 -15.54
C PRO A 19 -5.20 -23.64 -14.16
N ALA A 20 -6.11 -23.92 -13.22
CA ALA A 20 -6.00 -23.49 -11.82
C ALA A 20 -6.04 -24.69 -10.87
N LEU A 21 -5.68 -24.46 -9.61
CA LEU A 21 -5.77 -25.50 -8.56
C LEU A 21 -7.20 -26.03 -8.44
N GLY A 22 -7.31 -27.31 -8.05
CA GLY A 22 -8.59 -28.01 -7.94
C GLY A 22 -9.10 -28.59 -9.25
N ALA A 23 -8.23 -28.80 -10.25
CA ALA A 23 -8.55 -29.34 -11.59
C ALA A 23 -9.62 -28.52 -12.33
N VAL A 24 -9.64 -27.21 -12.12
CA VAL A 24 -10.55 -26.26 -12.77
C VAL A 24 -9.78 -25.35 -13.73
N THR A 25 -10.52 -24.65 -14.60
CA THR A 25 -9.96 -23.59 -15.43
C THR A 25 -10.60 -22.25 -15.11
N VAL A 26 -9.80 -21.19 -15.22
CA VAL A 26 -10.27 -19.81 -15.05
C VAL A 26 -9.90 -18.99 -16.29
N CYS A 27 -10.71 -17.99 -16.64
CA CYS A 27 -10.36 -17.13 -17.76
C CYS A 27 -9.13 -16.30 -17.43
N ALA A 28 -8.34 -15.92 -18.43
CA ALA A 28 -7.10 -15.19 -18.28
C ALA A 28 -7.30 -13.87 -17.51
N VAL A 29 -8.46 -13.21 -17.63
CA VAL A 29 -8.79 -12.01 -16.89
C VAL A 29 -8.89 -12.29 -15.39
N CYS A 30 -9.59 -13.35 -15.00
CA CYS A 30 -9.69 -13.77 -13.60
C CYS A 30 -8.34 -14.27 -13.09
N ALA A 31 -7.60 -15.02 -13.86
CA ALA A 31 -6.27 -15.51 -13.50
C ALA A 31 -5.35 -14.34 -13.13
N ASN A 32 -5.18 -13.39 -14.02
CA ASN A 32 -4.32 -12.23 -13.79
C ASN A 32 -4.77 -11.33 -12.65
N ARG A 33 -6.05 -11.39 -12.26
CA ARG A 33 -6.63 -10.49 -11.26
C ARG A 33 -6.71 -11.11 -9.87
N HIS A 34 -7.04 -12.40 -9.79
CA HIS A 34 -7.44 -13.06 -8.54
C HIS A 34 -6.56 -14.26 -8.18
N PHE A 35 -5.61 -14.62 -9.05
CA PHE A 35 -4.77 -15.79 -8.88
C PHE A 35 -3.30 -15.44 -9.13
N ASP A 36 -2.39 -16.10 -8.43
CA ASP A 36 -0.96 -16.08 -8.73
C ASP A 36 -0.57 -17.40 -9.38
N ARG A 37 0.38 -17.36 -10.29
CA ARG A 37 0.91 -18.57 -10.89
C ARG A 37 1.95 -19.21 -9.98
N CYS A 38 1.70 -20.44 -9.55
CA CYS A 38 2.67 -21.22 -8.79
C CYS A 38 3.95 -21.46 -9.59
N SER A 39 5.09 -21.09 -9.06
CA SER A 39 6.40 -21.27 -9.73
C SER A 39 6.86 -22.71 -9.77
N THR A 40 6.25 -23.62 -8.98
CA THR A 40 6.60 -25.04 -8.93
C THR A 40 5.71 -25.89 -9.85
N CYS A 41 4.38 -25.81 -9.72
CA CYS A 41 3.47 -26.62 -10.54
C CYS A 41 2.88 -25.87 -11.74
N ALA A 42 3.16 -24.59 -11.90
CA ALA A 42 2.68 -23.71 -12.95
C ALA A 42 1.14 -23.49 -12.99
N LEU A 43 0.38 -24.07 -12.06
CA LEU A 43 -1.06 -23.82 -11.92
C LEU A 43 -1.34 -22.45 -11.30
N TRP A 44 -2.48 -21.89 -11.65
CA TRP A 44 -2.96 -20.66 -11.03
C TRP A 44 -3.66 -20.97 -9.69
N ALA A 45 -3.30 -20.23 -8.63
CA ALA A 45 -3.78 -20.43 -7.28
C ALA A 45 -4.33 -19.12 -6.71
N ALA A 46 -5.47 -19.18 -6.03
CA ALA A 46 -6.07 -18.00 -5.37
C ALA A 46 -5.22 -17.52 -4.17
N THR A 47 -4.55 -18.46 -3.51
CA THR A 47 -3.59 -18.21 -2.43
C THR A 47 -2.23 -18.78 -2.80
N THR A 48 -1.17 -18.02 -2.52
CA THR A 48 0.21 -18.44 -2.72
C THR A 48 1.07 -17.95 -1.56
N ARG A 49 2.10 -18.72 -1.24
CA ARG A 49 3.11 -18.34 -0.25
C ARG A 49 4.40 -17.90 -0.94
N TYR A 50 5.11 -17.00 -0.28
CA TYR A 50 6.40 -16.50 -0.74
C TYR A 50 7.52 -17.46 -0.35
N VAL A 51 8.41 -17.73 -1.31
CA VAL A 51 9.65 -18.47 -1.08
C VAL A 51 10.82 -17.49 -1.20
N SER A 52 11.78 -17.59 -0.32
CA SER A 52 13.01 -16.79 -0.38
C SER A 52 13.62 -16.84 -1.79
N GLY A 53 14.02 -15.67 -2.31
CA GLY A 53 14.46 -15.54 -3.71
C GLY A 53 13.36 -15.12 -4.70
N GLY A 54 12.19 -14.68 -4.23
CA GLY A 54 11.18 -13.97 -5.05
C GLY A 54 10.15 -14.87 -5.74
N ARG A 55 10.10 -16.16 -5.41
CA ARG A 55 9.15 -17.10 -6.01
C ARG A 55 7.86 -17.19 -5.18
N ARG A 56 6.73 -17.47 -5.86
CA ARG A 56 5.46 -17.78 -5.20
C ARG A 56 5.03 -19.21 -5.51
N VAL A 57 4.55 -19.90 -4.51
CA VAL A 57 4.09 -21.29 -4.63
C VAL A 57 2.70 -21.44 -3.99
N CYS A 58 1.89 -22.34 -4.54
CA CYS A 58 0.61 -22.70 -3.93
C CYS A 58 0.82 -23.51 -2.63
N ASP A 59 -0.20 -23.59 -1.80
CA ASP A 59 -0.12 -24.29 -0.49
C ASP A 59 0.31 -25.75 -0.62
N GLY A 60 -0.16 -26.46 -1.66
CA GLY A 60 0.26 -27.84 -1.95
C GLY A 60 1.75 -27.97 -2.27
N CYS A 61 2.30 -27.02 -3.02
CA CYS A 61 3.74 -26.99 -3.32
C CYS A 61 4.57 -26.44 -2.15
N ALA A 62 3.99 -25.61 -1.30
CA ALA A 62 4.67 -25.04 -0.12
C ALA A 62 5.13 -26.13 0.85
N ALA A 63 4.41 -27.26 0.92
CA ALA A 63 4.78 -28.40 1.76
C ALA A 63 6.15 -29.04 1.40
N GLY A 64 6.67 -28.77 0.20
CA GLY A 64 7.98 -29.23 -0.24
C GLY A 64 9.15 -28.29 0.11
N PHE A 65 8.89 -27.18 0.81
CA PHE A 65 9.88 -26.20 1.22
C PHE A 65 10.12 -26.25 2.73
N ALA A 66 11.35 -25.96 3.15
CA ALA A 66 11.64 -25.71 4.54
C ALA A 66 10.98 -24.40 4.98
N VAL A 67 10.76 -24.23 6.26
CA VAL A 67 10.17 -23.02 6.85
C VAL A 67 11.17 -22.42 7.82
N CYS A 68 11.49 -21.15 7.68
CA CYS A 68 12.26 -20.44 8.67
C CYS A 68 11.47 -20.38 10.00
N GLU A 69 12.03 -20.92 11.06
CA GLU A 69 11.38 -20.97 12.38
C GLU A 69 11.13 -19.60 12.98
N GLU A 70 11.99 -18.62 12.61
CA GLU A 70 11.90 -17.26 13.12
C GLU A 70 10.82 -16.42 12.42
N CYS A 71 10.77 -16.47 11.06
CA CYS A 71 9.92 -15.56 10.29
C CYS A 71 8.84 -16.26 9.45
N GLY A 72 8.81 -17.60 9.41
CA GLY A 72 7.82 -18.36 8.66
C GLY A 72 8.00 -18.30 7.12
N THR A 73 9.08 -17.68 6.62
CA THR A 73 9.38 -17.63 5.19
C THR A 73 9.74 -19.04 4.68
N LEU A 74 9.20 -19.41 3.52
CA LEU A 74 9.58 -20.66 2.86
C LEU A 74 11.00 -20.54 2.30
N LEU A 75 11.80 -21.58 2.49
CA LEU A 75 13.21 -21.65 2.06
C LEU A 75 13.33 -22.68 0.94
N PRO A 76 14.12 -22.41 -0.13
CA PRO A 76 14.28 -23.33 -1.25
C PRO A 76 15.00 -24.63 -0.87
N ASP A 77 15.75 -24.61 0.20
CA ASP A 77 16.46 -25.73 0.80
C ASP A 77 16.48 -25.58 2.32
N TYR A 78 17.19 -26.44 3.03
CA TYR A 78 17.36 -26.37 4.49
C TYR A 78 18.34 -25.27 4.94
N SER A 79 18.56 -24.25 4.10
CA SER A 79 19.37 -23.09 4.46
C SER A 79 18.67 -22.23 5.51
N VAL A 80 19.45 -21.53 6.30
CA VAL A 80 18.94 -20.54 7.24
C VAL A 80 18.40 -19.35 6.43
N CYS A 81 17.30 -18.79 6.89
CA CYS A 81 16.75 -17.59 6.29
C CYS A 81 17.74 -16.43 6.46
N ASP A 82 18.31 -15.93 5.36
CA ASP A 82 19.27 -14.84 5.37
C ASP A 82 18.75 -13.61 6.15
N ALA A 83 17.43 -13.36 6.07
CA ALA A 83 16.78 -12.28 6.81
C ALA A 83 16.85 -12.41 8.32
N CYS A 84 16.80 -13.64 8.84
CA CYS A 84 16.84 -13.88 10.28
C CYS A 84 18.28 -14.07 10.76
N HIS A 85 19.20 -14.39 9.87
CA HIS A 85 20.59 -14.69 10.19
C HIS A 85 21.51 -13.48 10.09
N SER A 86 21.21 -12.54 9.21
CA SER A 86 22.08 -11.40 8.92
C SER A 86 21.79 -10.16 9.78
N GLY A 87 20.80 -10.20 10.66
CA GLY A 87 20.38 -9.00 11.39
C GLY A 87 19.75 -7.96 10.43
N ALA A 88 20.27 -6.78 10.39
CA ALA A 88 19.75 -5.70 9.58
C ALA A 88 20.14 -5.82 8.09
N GLU A 89 19.21 -6.11 7.20
CA GLU A 89 19.46 -6.16 5.76
C GLU A 89 18.53 -5.24 4.96
N VAL A 90 19.10 -4.62 3.91
CA VAL A 90 18.31 -3.89 2.91
C VAL A 90 18.10 -4.81 1.73
N TRP A 91 16.88 -5.30 1.59
CA TRP A 91 16.47 -6.25 0.58
C TRP A 91 16.49 -5.68 -0.83
N ASN A 92 16.51 -6.56 -1.80
CA ASN A 92 16.33 -6.17 -3.20
C ASN A 92 14.94 -5.52 -3.39
N TYR A 93 14.81 -4.59 -4.35
CA TYR A 93 13.56 -3.90 -4.69
C TYR A 93 12.39 -4.85 -4.98
N SER A 94 12.65 -6.07 -5.45
CA SER A 94 11.64 -7.07 -5.78
C SER A 94 11.18 -7.89 -4.56
N TYR A 95 11.80 -7.74 -3.40
CA TYR A 95 11.44 -8.47 -2.20
C TYR A 95 10.01 -8.16 -1.76
N LYS A 96 9.21 -9.19 -1.57
CA LYS A 96 7.81 -9.12 -1.12
C LYS A 96 7.53 -10.31 -0.21
N PRO A 97 7.75 -10.17 1.09
CA PRO A 97 7.45 -11.22 2.05
C PRO A 97 5.94 -11.47 2.15
N ASP A 98 5.56 -12.60 2.71
CA ASP A 98 4.17 -12.81 3.09
C ASP A 98 3.75 -11.75 4.12
N PRO A 99 2.58 -11.13 3.96
CA PRO A 99 2.15 -10.07 4.84
C PRO A 99 1.83 -10.60 6.25
N ARG A 100 2.25 -9.86 7.27
CA ARG A 100 1.83 -10.06 8.66
C ARG A 100 0.86 -8.95 9.01
N PHE A 101 -0.38 -9.32 9.31
CA PHE A 101 -1.43 -8.37 9.62
C PHE A 101 -1.42 -8.02 11.11
N HIS A 102 -1.47 -6.73 11.42
CA HIS A 102 -1.48 -6.20 12.78
C HIS A 102 -2.72 -5.35 13.01
N GLY A 103 -3.40 -5.58 14.14
CA GLY A 103 -4.70 -4.98 14.45
C GLY A 103 -5.88 -5.78 13.88
N ASP A 104 -7.09 -5.21 13.94
CA ASP A 104 -8.35 -5.95 13.75
C ASP A 104 -8.93 -5.85 12.33
N GLY A 105 -8.39 -4.98 11.45
CA GLY A 105 -8.92 -4.83 10.09
C GLY A 105 -10.41 -4.40 10.02
N PRO A 106 -11.09 -4.58 8.91
CA PRO A 106 -10.61 -5.07 7.61
C PRO A 106 -9.81 -4.04 6.80
N LEU A 107 -9.75 -2.76 7.24
CA LEU A 107 -8.92 -1.75 6.61
C LEU A 107 -7.52 -1.83 7.19
N TYR A 108 -6.60 -2.42 6.43
CA TYR A 108 -5.18 -2.40 6.74
C TYR A 108 -4.46 -1.39 5.86
N LEU A 109 -3.51 -0.69 6.45
CA LEU A 109 -2.61 0.25 5.78
C LEU A 109 -1.21 -0.36 5.71
N GLY A 110 -0.53 -0.14 4.59
CA GLY A 110 0.91 -0.37 4.45
C GLY A 110 1.59 0.96 4.15
N MET A 111 2.79 1.14 4.63
CA MET A 111 3.60 2.33 4.39
C MET A 111 4.87 1.93 3.63
N GLU A 112 5.22 2.71 2.59
CA GLU A 112 6.52 2.70 1.93
C GLU A 112 7.10 4.12 2.07
N LEU A 113 8.08 4.29 2.95
CA LEU A 113 8.73 5.58 3.21
C LEU A 113 10.12 5.58 2.59
N GLU A 114 10.32 6.42 1.58
CA GLU A 114 11.62 6.62 0.92
C GLU A 114 12.51 7.53 1.79
N ILE A 115 13.74 7.10 2.07
CA ILE A 115 14.68 7.79 2.95
C ILE A 115 16.03 7.92 2.24
N ILE A 116 16.51 9.15 2.11
CA ILE A 116 17.85 9.47 1.63
C ILE A 116 18.82 9.27 2.80
N VAL A 117 19.83 8.41 2.61
CA VAL A 117 20.76 8.01 3.67
C VAL A 117 22.18 8.32 3.25
N PRO A 118 22.89 9.20 3.98
CA PRO A 118 24.31 9.43 3.72
C PRO A 118 25.13 8.15 3.87
N GLN A 119 26.04 7.90 2.92
CA GLN A 119 26.83 6.67 2.90
C GLN A 119 27.56 6.42 4.24
N ARG A 120 28.07 7.48 4.88
CA ARG A 120 28.80 7.40 6.15
C ARG A 120 28.02 6.86 7.34
N CYS A 121 26.68 6.90 7.28
CA CYS A 121 25.81 6.44 8.36
C CYS A 121 24.88 5.29 7.94
N ARG A 122 25.05 4.74 6.73
CA ARG A 122 24.16 3.74 6.17
C ARG A 122 23.99 2.53 7.08
N ASP A 123 25.07 1.91 7.50
CA ASP A 123 25.02 0.70 8.33
C ASP A 123 24.35 0.99 9.69
N ARG A 124 24.66 2.14 10.29
CA ARG A 124 24.03 2.56 11.54
C ARG A 124 22.53 2.82 11.37
N ALA A 125 22.14 3.45 10.27
CA ALA A 125 20.72 3.71 9.98
C ALA A 125 19.96 2.40 9.74
N VAL A 126 20.57 1.44 9.02
CA VAL A 126 19.99 0.11 8.79
C VAL A 126 19.82 -0.65 10.10
N SER A 127 20.88 -0.69 10.95
CA SER A 127 20.78 -1.36 12.27
C SER A 127 19.73 -0.71 13.16
N ALA A 128 19.73 0.61 13.26
CA ALA A 128 18.74 1.34 14.09
C ALA A 128 17.29 1.03 13.66
N VAL A 129 17.01 1.01 12.35
CA VAL A 129 15.69 0.62 11.86
C VAL A 129 15.37 -0.82 12.21
N ALA A 130 16.28 -1.78 11.94
CA ALA A 130 16.03 -3.19 12.20
C ALA A 130 15.75 -3.46 13.69
N ASP A 131 16.53 -2.83 14.57
CA ASP A 131 16.35 -2.97 16.02
C ASP A 131 15.02 -2.38 16.50
N ALA A 132 14.62 -1.24 15.95
CA ALA A 132 13.40 -0.56 16.37
C ALA A 132 12.14 -1.24 15.83
N VAL A 133 12.10 -1.54 14.52
CA VAL A 133 10.85 -2.00 13.87
C VAL A 133 10.63 -3.50 13.98
N GLY A 134 11.68 -4.28 14.19
CA GLY A 134 11.60 -5.73 14.32
C GLY A 134 10.81 -6.38 13.20
N ARG A 135 9.70 -7.03 13.55
CA ARG A 135 8.81 -7.73 12.59
C ARG A 135 7.71 -6.86 11.99
N LEU A 136 7.64 -5.57 12.32
CA LEU A 136 6.61 -4.67 11.80
C LEU A 136 6.94 -4.13 10.41
N ALA A 137 8.21 -4.12 10.04
CA ALA A 137 8.68 -3.54 8.79
C ALA A 137 9.98 -4.20 8.30
N TYR A 138 10.39 -3.84 7.10
CA TYR A 138 11.65 -4.25 6.49
C TYR A 138 12.17 -3.14 5.57
N LEU A 139 13.45 -3.21 5.23
CA LEU A 139 14.10 -2.25 4.34
C LEU A 139 14.28 -2.81 2.94
N LYS A 140 14.08 -1.98 1.92
CA LYS A 140 14.29 -2.31 0.51
C LYS A 140 15.18 -1.28 -0.17
N ASN A 141 15.93 -1.74 -1.16
CA ASN A 141 16.60 -0.85 -2.10
C ASN A 141 15.57 -0.25 -3.07
N ASP A 142 15.66 1.06 -3.27
CA ASP A 142 15.01 1.76 -4.38
C ASP A 142 16.04 2.62 -5.11
N SER A 143 16.23 2.33 -6.40
CA SER A 143 17.18 3.05 -7.26
C SER A 143 16.75 4.46 -7.61
N SER A 144 15.51 4.84 -7.32
CA SER A 144 15.01 6.21 -7.52
C SER A 144 15.43 7.17 -6.41
N ILE A 145 15.94 6.65 -5.28
CA ILE A 145 16.38 7.47 -4.16
C ILE A 145 17.82 7.94 -4.39
N GLU A 146 18.00 9.21 -4.69
CA GLU A 146 19.29 9.82 -4.95
C GLU A 146 19.75 10.74 -3.79
N PRO A 147 21.08 10.76 -3.47
CA PRO A 147 22.17 10.00 -4.11
C PRO A 147 22.24 8.54 -3.65
N ALA A 148 21.66 8.16 -2.52
CA ALA A 148 21.55 6.82 -1.97
C ALA A 148 20.50 6.78 -0.88
N GLY A 149 19.88 5.62 -0.67
CA GLY A 149 18.86 5.46 0.37
C GLY A 149 18.26 4.07 0.41
N PHE A 150 17.16 3.96 1.10
CA PHE A 150 16.32 2.78 1.17
C PHE A 150 14.85 3.16 1.39
N GLU A 151 13.94 2.25 1.08
CA GLU A 151 12.54 2.29 1.51
C GLU A 151 12.37 1.55 2.83
N LEU A 152 11.70 2.19 3.78
CA LEU A 152 11.13 1.53 4.96
C LEU A 152 9.71 1.08 4.62
N VAL A 153 9.51 -0.24 4.52
CA VAL A 153 8.23 -0.85 4.11
C VAL A 153 7.62 -1.57 5.29
N THR A 154 6.41 -1.19 5.68
CA THR A 154 5.71 -1.85 6.79
C THR A 154 4.91 -3.06 6.33
N HIS A 155 4.73 -4.02 7.23
CA HIS A 155 3.65 -4.97 7.13
C HIS A 155 2.29 -4.27 7.31
N PRO A 156 1.18 -4.88 6.84
CA PRO A 156 -0.15 -4.29 6.94
C PRO A 156 -0.57 -4.08 8.41
N MET A 157 -0.96 -2.86 8.76
CA MET A 157 -1.44 -2.49 10.10
C MET A 157 -2.78 -1.76 9.98
N ASP A 158 -3.72 -1.97 10.90
CA ASP A 158 -4.82 -1.02 11.00
C ASP A 158 -4.33 0.32 11.57
N TYR A 159 -5.12 1.38 11.38
CA TYR A 159 -4.69 2.72 11.78
C TYR A 159 -4.47 2.86 13.29
N PRO A 160 -5.36 2.34 14.17
CA PRO A 160 -5.14 2.37 15.60
C PRO A 160 -3.86 1.65 16.05
N PHE A 161 -3.56 0.49 15.48
CA PHE A 161 -2.32 -0.24 15.76
C PHE A 161 -1.11 0.58 15.31
N ALA A 162 -1.13 1.09 14.07
CA ALA A 162 -0.04 1.88 13.53
C ALA A 162 0.31 3.08 14.43
N ILE A 163 -0.70 3.78 14.96
CA ILE A 163 -0.47 4.94 15.82
C ILE A 163 0.12 4.57 17.18
N ARG A 164 -0.33 3.46 17.77
CA ARG A 164 0.07 3.09 19.14
C ARG A 164 1.32 2.24 19.22
N GLU A 165 1.52 1.34 18.26
CA GLU A 165 2.50 0.25 18.39
C GLU A 165 3.71 0.39 17.46
N PHE A 166 3.61 1.18 16.37
CA PHE A 166 4.76 1.40 15.51
C PHE A 166 5.78 2.32 16.23
N PRO A 167 7.08 2.00 16.21
CA PRO A 167 8.10 2.73 16.96
C PRO A 167 8.48 4.04 16.24
N TRP A 168 7.62 5.05 16.33
CA TRP A 168 7.74 6.33 15.61
C TRP A 168 9.02 7.10 15.93
N ASP A 169 9.63 6.88 17.10
CA ASP A 169 10.88 7.54 17.53
C ASP A 169 12.04 7.24 16.58
N ILE A 170 12.01 6.11 15.85
CA ILE A 170 13.02 5.75 14.86
C ILE A 170 13.20 6.84 13.79
N LEU A 171 12.14 7.57 13.43
CA LEU A 171 12.23 8.66 12.45
C LEU A 171 13.11 9.81 12.98
N GLY A 172 13.01 10.10 14.28
CA GLY A 172 13.87 11.06 14.96
C GLY A 172 15.33 10.61 15.03
N GLU A 173 15.56 9.31 15.29
CA GLU A 173 16.91 8.72 15.29
C GLU A 173 17.55 8.79 13.90
N LEU A 174 16.81 8.47 12.86
CA LEU A 174 17.29 8.59 11.48
C LEU A 174 17.64 10.03 11.13
N SER A 175 16.82 10.99 11.55
CA SER A 175 17.11 12.41 11.39
C SER A 175 18.40 12.81 12.10
N ALA A 176 18.62 12.35 13.35
CA ALA A 176 19.84 12.59 14.11
C ALA A 176 21.10 11.98 13.48
N LEU A 177 20.94 10.87 12.73
CA LEU A 177 22.02 10.29 11.93
C LEU A 177 22.33 11.08 10.66
N GLY A 178 21.51 12.08 10.32
CA GLY A 178 21.64 12.91 9.13
C GLY A 178 20.91 12.33 7.90
N CYS A 179 20.03 11.35 8.10
CA CYS A 179 19.11 10.90 7.06
C CYS A 179 18.08 11.99 6.76
N VAL A 180 17.53 11.98 5.55
CA VAL A 180 16.55 12.97 5.09
C VAL A 180 15.42 12.26 4.34
N SER A 181 14.20 12.65 4.65
CA SER A 181 13.03 12.32 3.83
C SER A 181 12.22 13.61 3.65
N ASP A 182 12.07 14.06 2.42
CA ASP A 182 11.43 15.35 2.10
C ASP A 182 10.71 15.30 0.73
N ARG A 183 10.43 16.47 0.15
CA ARG A 183 9.73 16.58 -1.15
C ARG A 183 10.41 15.88 -2.32
N ARG A 184 11.70 15.55 -2.23
CA ARG A 184 12.46 14.83 -3.27
C ARG A 184 12.08 13.38 -3.35
N VAL A 185 11.66 12.81 -2.24
CA VAL A 185 11.28 11.41 -2.07
C VAL A 185 9.83 11.28 -1.62
N GLY A 186 9.28 10.08 -1.61
CA GLY A 186 7.87 9.81 -1.36
C GLY A 186 7.57 9.09 -0.06
N LEU A 187 6.33 9.25 0.33
CA LEU A 187 5.63 8.35 1.23
C LEU A 187 4.42 7.80 0.49
N HIS A 188 4.38 6.49 0.29
CA HIS A 188 3.27 5.80 -0.31
C HIS A 188 2.47 5.09 0.78
N VAL A 189 1.15 5.20 0.71
CA VAL A 189 0.25 4.54 1.66
C VAL A 189 -0.69 3.62 0.92
N HIS A 190 -0.60 2.33 1.22
CA HIS A 190 -1.47 1.30 0.70
C HIS A 190 -2.71 1.16 1.58
N ALA A 191 -3.91 1.18 0.99
CA ALA A 191 -5.15 0.82 1.66
C ALA A 191 -5.63 -0.54 1.15
N SER A 192 -5.88 -1.49 2.05
CA SER A 192 -6.40 -2.80 1.66
C SER A 192 -7.75 -2.68 0.97
N ARG A 193 -7.92 -3.40 -0.15
CA ARG A 193 -9.23 -3.42 -0.86
C ARG A 193 -10.33 -4.02 -0.01
N ALA A 194 -10.00 -4.92 0.92
CA ALA A 194 -10.94 -5.48 1.88
C ALA A 194 -11.53 -4.42 2.83
N GLY A 195 -10.85 -3.29 3.03
CA GLY A 195 -11.36 -2.16 3.80
C GLY A 195 -12.52 -1.41 3.15
N PHE A 196 -12.80 -1.66 1.86
CA PHE A 196 -13.90 -1.03 1.13
C PHE A 196 -15.12 -1.96 1.08
N SER A 197 -16.29 -1.44 1.44
CA SER A 197 -17.53 -2.22 1.51
C SER A 197 -18.07 -2.67 0.14
N SER A 198 -17.66 -2.03 -0.95
CA SER A 198 -18.14 -2.34 -2.31
C SER A 198 -17.34 -1.59 -3.38
N PRO A 199 -17.48 -1.97 -4.67
CA PRO A 199 -16.96 -1.16 -5.79
C PRO A 199 -17.48 0.28 -5.79
N ALA A 200 -18.74 0.49 -5.40
CA ALA A 200 -19.31 1.83 -5.29
C ALA A 200 -18.64 2.68 -4.19
N HIS A 201 -18.16 2.04 -3.12
CA HIS A 201 -17.38 2.72 -2.09
C HIS A 201 -16.00 3.13 -2.64
N ILE A 202 -15.28 2.25 -3.35
CA ILE A 202 -14.02 2.60 -4.02
C ILE A 202 -14.24 3.77 -4.99
N TYR A 203 -15.33 3.75 -5.75
CA TYR A 203 -15.70 4.84 -6.67
C TYR A 203 -15.87 6.16 -5.92
N ARG A 204 -16.62 6.18 -4.82
CA ARG A 204 -16.83 7.40 -4.00
C ARG A 204 -15.51 7.90 -3.43
N TRP A 205 -14.68 7.00 -2.89
CA TRP A 205 -13.40 7.34 -2.32
C TRP A 205 -12.43 7.93 -3.35
N ALA A 206 -12.25 7.27 -4.48
CA ALA A 206 -11.38 7.79 -5.54
C ALA A 206 -11.91 9.13 -6.09
N THR A 207 -13.24 9.25 -6.31
CA THR A 207 -13.86 10.51 -6.72
C THR A 207 -13.58 11.62 -5.70
N PHE A 208 -13.70 11.34 -4.40
CA PHE A 208 -13.39 12.29 -3.34
C PHE A 208 -11.95 12.80 -3.44
N LEU A 209 -10.96 11.91 -3.55
CA LEU A 209 -9.55 12.31 -3.68
C LEU A 209 -9.30 13.17 -4.92
N TYR A 210 -9.79 12.72 -6.08
CA TYR A 210 -9.55 13.42 -7.35
C TYR A 210 -10.30 14.75 -7.46
N ARG A 211 -11.46 14.91 -6.83
CA ARG A 211 -12.18 16.20 -6.77
C ARG A 211 -11.45 17.23 -5.92
N ASN A 212 -10.79 16.78 -4.88
CA ASN A 212 -10.10 17.63 -3.91
C ASN A 212 -8.58 17.70 -4.16
N GLU A 213 -8.14 17.57 -5.43
CA GLU A 213 -6.72 17.54 -5.81
C GLU A 213 -5.89 18.62 -5.13
N THR A 214 -6.33 19.88 -5.14
CA THR A 214 -5.60 20.99 -4.55
C THR A 214 -5.40 20.77 -3.06
N ALA A 215 -6.47 20.55 -2.32
CA ALA A 215 -6.41 20.35 -0.86
C ALA A 215 -5.62 19.09 -0.47
N VAL A 216 -5.77 18.00 -1.23
CA VAL A 216 -4.99 16.77 -1.03
C VAL A 216 -3.50 17.04 -1.29
N THR A 217 -3.16 17.80 -2.32
CA THR A 217 -1.78 18.16 -2.64
C THR A 217 -1.16 19.04 -1.56
N ASP A 218 -1.91 20.00 -1.04
CA ASP A 218 -1.45 20.90 0.03
C ASP A 218 -1.23 20.14 1.34
N LEU A 219 -2.15 19.24 1.70
CA LEU A 219 -1.98 18.33 2.83
C LEU A 219 -0.73 17.43 2.65
N ALA A 220 -0.57 16.87 1.45
CA ALA A 220 0.51 15.94 1.10
C ALA A 220 1.91 16.61 1.04
N GLY A 221 1.96 17.91 0.81
CA GLY A 221 3.19 18.71 0.85
C GLY A 221 4.09 18.56 -0.37
N ARG A 222 3.65 17.89 -1.46
CA ARG A 222 4.43 17.84 -2.71
C ARG A 222 3.56 17.73 -3.95
N ARG A 223 4.13 18.20 -5.08
CA ARG A 223 3.67 17.88 -6.44
C ARG A 223 4.73 17.04 -7.14
N SER A 224 4.35 15.89 -7.68
CA SER A 224 5.29 14.95 -8.28
C SER A 224 4.76 14.39 -9.59
N ARG A 225 5.65 14.21 -10.57
CA ARG A 225 5.34 13.49 -11.81
C ARG A 225 5.05 12.00 -11.58
N TYR A 226 5.43 11.47 -10.42
CA TYR A 226 5.18 10.09 -9.99
C TYR A 226 3.86 9.90 -9.21
N ALA A 227 3.07 10.98 -9.05
CA ALA A 227 1.82 10.98 -8.29
C ALA A 227 0.80 11.96 -8.90
N ARG A 228 0.49 11.80 -10.19
CA ARG A 228 -0.32 12.77 -10.95
C ARG A 228 -1.81 12.56 -10.72
N PHE A 229 -2.55 13.66 -10.66
CA PHE A 229 -4.01 13.67 -10.77
C PHE A 229 -4.41 13.80 -12.25
N SER A 230 -4.06 12.83 -13.09
CA SER A 230 -4.25 12.96 -14.54
C SER A 230 -5.72 12.86 -14.96
N PRO A 231 -6.09 13.48 -16.09
CA PRO A 231 -7.43 13.32 -16.69
C PRO A 231 -7.75 11.85 -17.01
N GLN A 232 -6.76 11.08 -17.45
CA GLN A 232 -6.90 9.66 -17.75
C GLN A 232 -7.29 8.86 -16.52
N ALA A 233 -6.59 9.09 -15.38
CA ALA A 233 -6.93 8.43 -14.13
C ALA A 233 -8.31 8.84 -13.61
N ARG A 234 -8.70 10.11 -13.76
CA ARG A 234 -10.07 10.59 -13.44
C ARG A 234 -11.13 9.86 -14.26
N GLY A 235 -10.91 9.70 -15.57
CA GLY A 235 -11.81 8.96 -16.46
C GLY A 235 -11.92 7.48 -16.10
N ALA A 236 -10.83 6.89 -15.59
CA ALA A 236 -10.73 5.47 -15.27
C ALA A 236 -11.24 5.10 -13.86
N ILE A 237 -11.68 6.04 -13.01
CA ILE A 237 -12.11 5.77 -11.63
C ILE A 237 -13.19 4.67 -11.57
N LYS A 238 -14.14 4.68 -12.50
CA LYS A 238 -15.22 3.67 -12.55
C LYS A 238 -14.68 2.26 -12.82
N ASP A 239 -13.71 2.14 -13.73
CA ASP A 239 -13.12 0.85 -14.10
C ASP A 239 -12.17 0.37 -13.01
N THR A 240 -11.41 1.27 -12.41
CA THR A 240 -10.62 1.02 -11.19
C THR A 240 -11.49 0.47 -10.05
N ALA A 241 -12.64 1.09 -9.80
CA ALA A 241 -13.58 0.65 -8.76
C ALA A 241 -14.13 -0.74 -9.03
N LYS A 242 -14.43 -1.07 -10.30
CA LYS A 242 -14.85 -2.41 -10.71
C LYS A 242 -13.73 -3.44 -10.73
N GLY A 243 -12.49 -3.02 -10.41
CA GLY A 243 -11.32 -3.86 -10.43
C GLY A 243 -10.81 -4.13 -11.87
N HIS A 244 -11.01 -3.22 -12.84
CA HIS A 244 -10.52 -3.30 -14.22
C HIS A 244 -9.39 -2.29 -14.54
N PRO A 245 -8.34 -2.14 -13.69
CA PRO A 245 -7.30 -1.15 -13.93
C PRO A 245 -6.47 -1.46 -15.19
N HIS A 246 -6.35 -2.73 -15.56
CA HIS A 246 -5.55 -3.18 -16.72
C HIS A 246 -6.21 -2.96 -18.08
N GLY A 247 -7.46 -2.54 -18.13
CA GLY A 247 -8.16 -2.15 -19.36
C GLY A 247 -8.10 -0.67 -19.65
N THR A 248 -7.32 0.10 -18.86
CA THR A 248 -7.14 1.55 -19.00
C THR A 248 -5.66 1.84 -19.25
N ASP A 249 -5.36 2.86 -20.08
CA ASP A 249 -3.99 3.36 -20.31
C ASP A 249 -3.43 4.14 -19.11
N VAL A 250 -3.87 3.81 -17.90
CA VAL A 250 -3.44 4.46 -16.66
C VAL A 250 -2.20 3.77 -16.12
N ASP A 251 -1.08 4.47 -16.13
CA ASP A 251 0.17 4.00 -15.54
C ASP A 251 0.14 4.04 -14.00
N ARG A 252 1.18 3.49 -13.35
CA ARG A 252 1.29 3.48 -11.89
C ARG A 252 1.60 4.85 -11.28
N TYR A 253 1.99 5.84 -12.07
CA TYR A 253 2.44 7.16 -11.60
C TYR A 253 1.28 8.15 -11.41
N GLN A 254 0.20 7.67 -10.83
CA GLN A 254 -1.00 8.44 -10.50
C GLN A 254 -1.06 8.73 -9.00
N ALA A 255 -1.88 9.69 -8.62
CA ALA A 255 -2.18 10.00 -7.21
C ALA A 255 -2.67 8.78 -6.44
N VAL A 256 -3.48 7.96 -7.12
CA VAL A 256 -3.87 6.62 -6.67
C VAL A 256 -3.45 5.61 -7.72
N ASN A 257 -2.51 4.72 -7.38
CA ASN A 257 -2.13 3.59 -8.20
C ASN A 257 -3.06 2.41 -7.93
N PRO A 258 -3.86 1.98 -8.92
CA PRO A 258 -4.82 0.89 -8.76
C PRO A 258 -4.26 -0.50 -9.09
N HIS A 259 -3.00 -0.60 -9.53
CA HIS A 259 -2.42 -1.84 -10.04
C HIS A 259 -2.10 -2.88 -8.96
N PRO A 260 -1.74 -2.52 -7.70
CA PRO A 260 -1.56 -3.52 -6.67
C PRO A 260 -2.83 -4.36 -6.48
N ARG A 261 -2.66 -5.69 -6.46
CA ARG A 261 -3.77 -6.65 -6.46
C ARG A 261 -4.67 -6.50 -5.24
N HIS A 262 -4.06 -6.37 -4.07
CA HIS A 262 -4.76 -6.42 -2.77
C HIS A 262 -4.99 -5.04 -2.15
N THR A 263 -4.39 -4.00 -2.71
CA THR A 263 -4.45 -2.64 -2.19
C THR A 263 -4.77 -1.61 -3.26
N LEU A 264 -5.09 -0.40 -2.81
CA LEU A 264 -5.02 0.84 -3.58
C LEU A 264 -3.89 1.66 -2.95
N GLU A 265 -2.93 2.10 -3.75
CA GLU A 265 -1.75 2.82 -3.27
C GLU A 265 -1.91 4.33 -3.50
N VAL A 266 -1.88 5.11 -2.43
CA VAL A 266 -1.90 6.58 -2.46
C VAL A 266 -0.46 7.08 -2.44
N ARG A 267 -0.04 7.77 -3.52
CA ARG A 267 1.36 8.14 -3.78
C ARG A 267 1.68 9.62 -3.60
N VAL A 268 0.71 10.39 -3.16
CA VAL A 268 0.78 11.87 -3.18
C VAL A 268 1.70 12.49 -2.14
N PHE A 269 1.99 11.80 -1.04
CA PHE A 269 2.65 12.41 0.11
C PHE A 269 4.15 12.65 -0.13
N ALA A 270 4.63 13.79 0.36
CA ALA A 270 6.06 14.00 0.54
C ALA A 270 6.61 13.03 1.57
N GLY A 271 7.84 12.56 1.37
CA GLY A 271 8.56 11.89 2.43
C GLY A 271 8.76 12.81 3.65
N SER A 272 8.85 12.24 4.83
CA SER A 272 9.09 12.99 6.07
C SER A 272 9.69 12.10 7.14
N LEU A 273 10.61 12.66 7.93
CA LEU A 273 11.08 12.06 9.19
C LEU A 273 10.39 12.71 10.42
N ASP A 274 9.37 13.52 10.20
CA ASP A 274 8.48 14.01 11.25
C ASP A 274 7.36 12.98 11.48
N PRO A 275 7.30 12.33 12.66
CA PRO A 275 6.29 11.32 12.95
C PRO A 275 4.85 11.81 12.74
N VAL A 276 4.55 13.05 13.12
CA VAL A 276 3.19 13.62 13.01
C VAL A 276 2.76 13.70 11.54
N ARG A 277 3.66 14.06 10.63
CA ARG A 277 3.36 14.12 9.19
C ARG A 277 3.11 12.74 8.60
N VAL A 278 3.91 11.75 8.99
CA VAL A 278 3.73 10.36 8.50
C VAL A 278 2.43 9.78 9.06
N GLN A 279 2.16 9.94 10.35
CA GLN A 279 0.91 9.54 10.99
C GLN A 279 -0.31 10.25 10.38
N ALA A 280 -0.18 11.53 10.02
CA ALA A 280 -1.23 12.29 9.35
C ALA A 280 -1.53 11.75 7.94
N ALA A 281 -0.51 11.28 7.20
CA ALA A 281 -0.69 10.65 5.89
C ALA A 281 -1.47 9.32 6.02
N LEU A 282 -1.09 8.46 6.96
CA LEU A 282 -1.84 7.24 7.30
C LEU A 282 -3.27 7.59 7.73
N GLY A 283 -3.41 8.58 8.62
CA GLY A 283 -4.69 9.08 9.11
C GLY A 283 -5.59 9.61 8.00
N PHE A 284 -5.02 10.33 7.02
CA PHE A 284 -5.78 10.81 5.86
C PHE A 284 -6.34 9.65 5.02
N VAL A 285 -5.53 8.63 4.76
CA VAL A 285 -6.00 7.48 3.97
C VAL A 285 -7.09 6.74 4.74
N ALA A 286 -6.89 6.43 6.03
CA ALA A 286 -7.90 5.77 6.87
C ALA A 286 -9.19 6.60 6.96
N ALA A 287 -9.07 7.86 7.35
CA ALA A 287 -10.20 8.78 7.50
C ALA A 287 -10.98 8.96 6.20
N SER A 288 -10.29 9.08 5.05
CA SER A 288 -10.94 9.23 3.74
C SER A 288 -11.74 7.98 3.34
N VAL A 289 -11.23 6.77 3.66
CA VAL A 289 -11.96 5.52 3.44
C VAL A 289 -13.19 5.47 4.35
N GLU A 290 -13.06 5.76 5.64
CA GLU A 290 -14.19 5.73 6.58
C GLU A 290 -15.24 6.80 6.26
N TYR A 291 -14.81 8.02 5.97
CA TYR A 291 -15.70 9.11 5.59
C TYR A 291 -16.54 8.75 4.36
N THR A 292 -15.90 8.25 3.31
CA THR A 292 -16.61 7.92 2.05
C THR A 292 -17.43 6.64 2.13
N ARG A 293 -17.27 5.85 3.20
CA ARG A 293 -18.15 4.71 3.49
C ARG A 293 -19.56 5.15 3.86
N VAL A 294 -19.65 6.20 4.67
CA VAL A 294 -20.91 6.63 5.26
C VAL A 294 -21.64 7.72 4.46
N ILE A 295 -20.97 8.41 3.54
CA ILE A 295 -21.66 9.41 2.70
C ILE A 295 -22.64 8.73 1.73
N THR A 296 -23.87 9.26 1.74
CA THR A 296 -24.94 8.78 0.88
C THR A 296 -25.06 9.61 -0.40
N SER A 297 -25.86 9.14 -1.37
CA SER A 297 -26.20 9.95 -2.55
C SER A 297 -26.90 11.26 -2.17
N HIS A 298 -27.69 11.25 -1.09
CA HIS A 298 -28.33 12.45 -0.55
C HIS A 298 -27.29 13.46 -0.03
N ASP A 299 -26.29 12.99 0.73
CA ASP A 299 -25.19 13.84 1.20
C ASP A 299 -24.43 14.48 0.04
N ILE A 300 -24.17 13.69 -1.02
CA ILE A 300 -23.47 14.16 -2.21
C ILE A 300 -24.26 15.25 -2.93
N THR A 301 -25.58 15.03 -3.13
CA THR A 301 -26.42 15.91 -3.98
C THR A 301 -26.96 17.12 -3.23
N ARG A 302 -27.19 17.03 -1.93
CA ARG A 302 -27.82 18.06 -1.12
C ARG A 302 -26.90 18.73 -0.11
N HIS A 303 -25.84 18.03 0.33
CA HIS A 303 -24.98 18.47 1.43
C HIS A 303 -23.51 18.53 1.07
N GLN A 304 -23.18 18.56 -0.22
CA GLN A 304 -21.79 18.70 -0.69
C GLN A 304 -20.84 17.63 -0.07
N GLY A 305 -21.34 16.38 0.01
CA GLY A 305 -20.63 15.29 0.71
C GLY A 305 -19.24 14.97 0.17
N TRP A 306 -18.90 15.42 -1.05
CA TRP A 306 -17.55 15.28 -1.61
C TRP A 306 -16.65 16.49 -1.37
N ASP A 307 -17.10 17.55 -0.69
CA ASP A 307 -16.32 18.76 -0.53
C ASP A 307 -15.36 18.67 0.66
N TRP A 308 -14.18 19.25 0.48
CA TRP A 308 -13.11 19.23 1.47
C TRP A 308 -13.53 19.78 2.85
N PRO A 309 -14.24 20.90 2.96
CA PRO A 309 -14.66 21.41 4.27
C PRO A 309 -15.54 20.43 5.07
N ARG A 310 -16.37 19.62 4.40
CA ARG A 310 -17.16 18.59 5.06
C ARG A 310 -16.30 17.48 5.63
N PHE A 311 -15.29 17.04 4.87
CA PHE A 311 -14.32 16.07 5.33
C PHE A 311 -13.50 16.58 6.51
N THR A 312 -12.96 17.81 6.42
CA THR A 312 -12.16 18.39 7.52
C THR A 312 -13.00 18.58 8.79
N HIS A 313 -14.26 19.00 8.66
CA HIS A 313 -15.19 19.04 9.80
C HIS A 313 -15.40 17.64 10.39
N TRP A 314 -15.60 16.61 9.56
CA TRP A 314 -15.77 15.23 10.00
C TRP A 314 -14.54 14.70 10.74
N VAL A 315 -13.34 15.02 10.29
CA VAL A 315 -12.07 14.68 10.97
C VAL A 315 -11.95 15.41 12.31
N ARG A 316 -12.23 16.71 12.35
CA ARG A 316 -12.18 17.52 13.59
C ARG A 316 -13.14 17.04 14.66
N ALA A 317 -14.27 16.46 14.25
CA ALA A 317 -15.20 15.84 15.20
C ALA A 317 -14.71 14.46 15.72
N ARG A 318 -13.53 13.98 15.26
CA ARG A 318 -12.91 12.69 15.61
C ARG A 318 -11.44 12.83 15.97
N THR A 319 -11.09 13.91 16.65
CA THR A 319 -9.69 14.19 17.05
C THR A 319 -9.11 13.10 17.94
N ASP A 320 -9.92 12.42 18.74
CA ASP A 320 -9.46 11.27 19.55
C ASP A 320 -8.91 10.13 18.69
N THR A 321 -9.45 9.96 17.47
CA THR A 321 -8.98 8.94 16.54
C THR A 321 -7.91 9.48 15.60
N TYR A 322 -8.09 10.69 15.08
CA TYR A 322 -7.28 11.26 14.00
C TYR A 322 -6.47 12.49 14.43
N ALA A 323 -5.95 12.52 15.67
CA ALA A 323 -5.20 13.67 16.20
C ALA A 323 -4.08 14.17 15.28
N PRO A 324 -3.18 13.32 14.73
CA PRO A 324 -2.11 13.79 13.84
C PRO A 324 -2.66 14.42 12.54
N LEU A 325 -3.71 13.88 12.00
CA LEU A 325 -4.36 14.44 10.80
C LEU A 325 -5.03 15.78 11.11
N ALA A 326 -5.75 15.87 12.23
CA ALA A 326 -6.40 17.12 12.65
C ALA A 326 -5.38 18.24 12.89
N GLN A 327 -4.25 17.93 13.53
CA GLN A 327 -3.13 18.85 13.68
C GLN A 327 -2.60 19.31 12.32
N ARG A 328 -2.31 18.39 11.42
CA ARG A 328 -1.77 18.71 10.08
C ARG A 328 -2.72 19.55 9.24
N LEU A 329 -4.03 19.30 9.31
CA LEU A 329 -5.05 20.12 8.65
C LEU A 329 -5.04 21.56 9.19
N GLY A 330 -4.87 21.75 10.50
CA GLY A 330 -4.73 23.07 11.10
C GLY A 330 -3.51 23.84 10.62
N GLU A 331 -2.36 23.17 10.46
CA GLU A 331 -1.13 23.77 9.92
C GLU A 331 -1.31 24.23 8.46
N VAL A 332 -1.98 23.45 7.64
CA VAL A 332 -2.25 23.79 6.23
C VAL A 332 -3.20 24.99 6.13
N ASP A 333 -4.25 25.02 6.93
CA ASP A 333 -5.21 26.14 6.95
C ASP A 333 -4.51 27.46 7.31
N LEU A 334 -3.61 27.46 8.31
CA LEU A 334 -2.84 28.62 8.69
C LEU A 334 -1.87 29.08 7.60
N ALA A 335 -1.20 28.14 6.91
CA ALA A 335 -0.28 28.45 5.84
C ALA A 335 -0.98 29.03 4.58
N CYS A 336 -2.25 28.68 4.35
CA CYS A 336 -3.05 29.25 3.26
C CYS A 336 -3.65 30.63 3.59
N ALA A 337 -3.69 30.99 4.89
CA ALA A 337 -4.22 32.28 5.34
C ALA A 337 -3.15 33.37 5.47
N SER A 338 -1.86 33.01 5.42
CA SER A 338 -0.69 33.91 5.43
C SER A 338 -0.20 34.25 4.03
#